data_c4713f8d561aa327dfcac5b1615f12e9
#
_entry.id   c4713f8d561aa327dfcac5b1615f12e9
#
_cell.length_a   1.000
_cell.length_b   1.000
_cell.length_c   1.000
_cell.angle_alpha   90.00
_cell.angle_beta   90.00
_cell.angle_gamma   90.00
#
_symmetry.space_group_name_H-M   'P 1'
#
loop_
_entity.id
_entity.type
_entity.pdbx_description
1 polymer ?
#
loop_
_entity_poly.entity_id
_entity_poly.type
_entity_poly.pdbx_seq_one_letter_code
_entity_poly.pdbx_strand_id
1 'polypeptide(L)'
;MTYEENFNKLKKILMKADVSKIDGELAFQFNIVGDGQGIFYAEIKDGKLNIEPYEYYDRDAMFIGTAKIFTKLAEGKLNPVLACKTGKLKVEGNLDKALEIQKITSVK
;
A
#
# COMPACT_ATOMS: atom_id res chain seq x y z
N MET A 1 -5.35 17.45 -4.77
CA MET A 1 -4.65 17.32 -3.46
C MET A 1 -3.14 17.27 -3.70
N THR A 2 -2.38 17.77 -2.77
CA THR A 2 -0.92 17.68 -2.84
C THR A 2 -0.48 16.27 -2.44
N TYR A 3 0.77 15.93 -2.77
CA TYR A 3 1.35 14.67 -2.33
C TYR A 3 1.31 14.54 -0.80
N GLU A 4 1.64 15.62 -0.09
CA GLU A 4 1.66 15.61 1.36
C GLU A 4 0.28 15.30 1.95
N GLU A 5 -0.77 15.88 1.38
CA GLU A 5 -2.13 15.60 1.81
C GLU A 5 -2.51 14.15 1.53
N ASN A 6 -2.14 13.63 0.35
CA ASN A 6 -2.39 12.23 0.00
C ASN A 6 -1.65 11.29 0.94
N PHE A 7 -0.37 11.57 1.18
CA PHE A 7 0.44 10.74 2.06
C PHE A 7 -0.12 10.70 3.48
N ASN A 8 -0.46 11.87 4.03
CA ASN A 8 -0.98 11.93 5.40
C ASN A 8 -2.31 11.19 5.53
N LYS A 9 -3.18 11.31 4.53
CA LYS A 9 -4.45 10.62 4.52
C LYS A 9 -4.28 9.11 4.45
N LEU A 10 -3.44 8.64 3.54
CA LEU A 10 -3.21 7.22 3.35
C LEU A 10 -2.50 6.61 4.57
N LYS A 11 -1.53 7.31 5.12
CA LYS A 11 -0.85 6.86 6.34
C LYS A 11 -1.83 6.70 7.49
N LYS A 12 -2.72 7.65 7.67
CA LYS A 12 -3.71 7.61 8.74
C LYS A 12 -4.62 6.39 8.61
N ILE A 13 -5.04 6.07 7.39
CA ILE A 13 -5.90 4.91 7.15
C ILE A 13 -5.13 3.61 7.37
N LEU A 14 -3.94 3.50 6.75
CA LEU A 14 -3.14 2.27 6.80
C LEU A 14 -2.63 1.96 8.22
N MET A 15 -2.32 2.98 9.00
CA MET A 15 -1.82 2.76 10.37
C MET A 15 -2.85 2.13 11.30
N LYS A 16 -4.12 2.07 10.89
CA LYS A 16 -5.16 1.39 11.65
C LYS A 16 -5.15 -0.12 11.43
N ALA A 17 -4.33 -0.60 10.50
CA ALA A 17 -4.29 -2.01 10.14
C ALA A 17 -3.75 -2.87 11.28
N ASP A 18 -4.34 -4.06 11.41
CA ASP A 18 -3.83 -5.08 12.31
C ASP A 18 -2.79 -5.90 11.56
N VAL A 19 -1.53 -5.77 11.95
CA VAL A 19 -0.42 -6.45 11.29
C VAL A 19 0.00 -7.73 12.03
N SER A 20 -0.76 -8.14 13.02
CA SER A 20 -0.43 -9.32 13.82
C SER A 20 -0.44 -10.63 13.02
N LYS A 21 -1.14 -10.64 11.89
CA LYS A 21 -1.23 -11.83 11.02
C LYS A 21 -0.09 -11.94 10.03
N ILE A 22 0.79 -10.95 10.00
CA ILE A 22 1.94 -10.95 9.10
C ILE A 22 3.13 -11.56 9.82
N ASP A 23 3.64 -12.66 9.27
CA ASP A 23 4.83 -13.32 9.81
C ASP A 23 6.08 -12.72 9.16
N GLY A 24 7.09 -12.42 9.99
CA GLY A 24 8.36 -11.91 9.51
C GLY A 24 8.28 -10.48 9.02
N GLU A 25 8.99 -10.21 7.92
CA GLU A 25 9.09 -8.87 7.35
C GLU A 25 8.34 -8.79 6.04
N LEU A 26 7.72 -7.63 5.80
CA LEU A 26 7.01 -7.35 4.57
C LEU A 26 7.16 -5.87 4.26
N ALA A 27 7.55 -5.55 3.03
CA ALA A 27 7.73 -4.16 2.64
C ALA A 27 7.10 -3.88 1.28
N PHE A 28 6.27 -2.87 1.23
CA PHE A 28 5.63 -2.39 0.01
C PHE A 28 6.00 -0.96 -0.26
N GLN A 29 6.26 -0.64 -1.53
CA GLN A 29 6.38 0.73 -1.97
C GLN A 29 5.12 1.09 -2.76
N PHE A 30 4.65 2.31 -2.57
CA PHE A 30 3.47 2.82 -3.27
C PHE A 30 3.87 4.02 -4.11
N ASN A 31 3.61 3.94 -5.41
CA ASN A 31 3.85 5.04 -6.33
C ASN A 31 2.50 5.65 -6.70
N ILE A 32 2.26 6.86 -6.21
CA ILE A 32 1.04 7.60 -6.55
C ILE A 32 1.28 8.31 -7.87
N VAL A 33 0.43 8.06 -8.85
CA VAL A 33 0.48 8.75 -10.15
C VAL A 33 -0.70 9.71 -10.27
N GLY A 34 -0.56 10.73 -11.12
CA GLY A 34 -1.60 11.74 -11.29
C GLY A 34 -1.52 12.83 -10.24
N ASP A 35 -2.67 13.32 -9.79
CA ASP A 35 -2.73 14.41 -8.83
C ASP A 35 -2.06 14.04 -7.52
N GLY A 36 -1.14 14.90 -7.07
CA GLY A 36 -0.42 14.67 -5.84
C GLY A 36 0.53 13.48 -5.92
N GLN A 37 1.15 13.29 -7.08
CA GLN A 37 2.07 12.17 -7.32
C GLN A 37 3.25 12.18 -6.35
N GLY A 38 3.76 10.98 -6.09
CA GLY A 38 4.91 10.79 -5.21
C GLY A 38 4.97 9.36 -4.74
N ILE A 39 5.92 9.07 -3.88
CA ILE A 39 6.15 7.73 -3.38
C ILE A 39 6.14 7.68 -1.86
N PHE A 40 5.77 6.53 -1.33
CA PHE A 40 5.95 6.24 0.09
C PHE A 40 6.06 4.71 0.25
N TYR A 41 6.46 4.28 1.43
CA TYR A 41 6.52 2.85 1.69
C TYR A 41 5.78 2.49 2.97
N ALA A 42 5.37 1.22 3.05
CA ALA A 42 4.84 0.61 4.25
C ALA A 42 5.68 -0.62 4.57
N GLU A 43 6.30 -0.64 5.72
CA GLU A 43 7.15 -1.73 6.18
C GLU A 43 6.56 -2.36 7.42
N ILE A 44 6.49 -3.68 7.42
CA ILE A 44 6.06 -4.44 8.59
C ILE A 44 7.25 -5.26 9.04
N LYS A 45 7.69 -5.03 10.27
CA LYS A 45 8.84 -5.69 10.83
C LYS A 45 8.66 -5.84 12.33
N ASP A 46 8.92 -7.03 12.84
CA ASP A 46 8.81 -7.32 14.27
C ASP A 46 7.43 -6.94 14.84
N GLY A 47 6.38 -7.17 14.04
CA GLY A 47 5.01 -6.89 14.45
C GLY A 47 4.62 -5.42 14.42
N LYS A 48 5.46 -4.56 13.84
CA LYS A 48 5.22 -3.13 13.78
C LYS A 48 5.10 -2.64 12.36
N LEU A 49 4.18 -1.72 12.13
CA LEU A 49 3.96 -1.08 10.84
C LEU A 49 4.61 0.31 10.86
N ASN A 50 5.45 0.56 9.86
CA ASN A 50 6.11 1.85 9.68
C ASN A 50 5.81 2.37 8.29
N ILE A 51 5.32 3.60 8.18
CA ILE A 51 4.98 4.23 6.90
C ILE A 51 5.71 5.55 6.79
N GLU A 52 6.57 5.67 5.78
CA GLU A 52 7.40 6.85 5.58
C GLU A 52 7.38 7.32 4.12
N PRO A 53 7.59 8.61 3.88
CA PRO A 53 7.48 9.19 2.53
C PRO A 53 8.75 9.04 1.70
N TYR A 54 9.30 7.83 1.67
CA TYR A 54 10.54 7.54 0.99
C TYR A 54 10.44 6.28 0.14
N GLU A 55 11.43 6.10 -0.71
CA GLU A 55 11.64 4.90 -1.48
C GLU A 55 12.17 3.79 -0.56
N TYR A 56 11.82 2.54 -0.86
CA TYR A 56 12.31 1.39 -0.11
C TYR A 56 12.95 0.40 -1.07
N TYR A 57 14.27 0.31 -1.03
CA TYR A 57 15.02 -0.53 -1.98
C TYR A 57 14.72 -2.02 -1.85
N ASP A 58 14.64 -2.51 -0.62
CA ASP A 58 14.43 -3.94 -0.36
C ASP A 58 12.95 -4.30 -0.30
N ARG A 59 12.13 -3.60 -1.04
CA ARG A 59 10.70 -3.85 -1.08
C ARG A 59 10.39 -5.20 -1.68
N ASP A 60 9.39 -5.87 -1.14
CA ASP A 60 8.89 -7.14 -1.67
C ASP A 60 8.06 -6.91 -2.92
N ALA A 61 7.30 -5.83 -2.95
CA ALA A 61 6.46 -5.47 -4.08
C ALA A 61 6.26 -3.96 -4.13
N MET A 62 5.87 -3.48 -5.30
CA MET A 62 5.56 -2.07 -5.53
C MET A 62 4.18 -1.97 -6.16
N PHE A 63 3.37 -1.07 -5.64
CA PHE A 63 2.04 -0.79 -6.19
C PHE A 63 2.07 0.57 -6.88
N ILE A 64 1.43 0.65 -8.04
CA ILE A 64 1.35 1.88 -8.83
C ILE A 64 -0.12 2.17 -9.10
N GLY A 65 -0.58 3.34 -8.71
CA GLY A 65 -1.97 3.74 -8.92
C GLY A 65 -2.20 5.17 -8.50
N THR A 66 -3.44 5.65 -8.70
CA THR A 66 -3.81 7.00 -8.28
C THR A 66 -4.07 7.02 -6.77
N ALA A 67 -4.04 8.23 -6.19
CA ALA A 67 -4.36 8.40 -4.77
C ALA A 67 -5.77 7.90 -4.46
N LYS A 68 -6.72 8.10 -5.37
CA LYS A 68 -8.09 7.63 -5.20
C LYS A 68 -8.15 6.12 -5.11
N ILE A 69 -7.41 5.43 -5.98
CA ILE A 69 -7.36 3.97 -5.97
C ILE A 69 -6.71 3.47 -4.68
N PHE A 70 -5.61 4.08 -4.25
CA PHE A 70 -4.97 3.70 -3.00
C PHE A 70 -5.85 3.96 -1.78
N THR A 71 -6.64 5.03 -1.80
CA THR A 71 -7.58 5.30 -0.71
C THR A 71 -8.63 4.19 -0.60
N LYS A 72 -9.20 3.79 -1.74
CA LYS A 72 -10.15 2.67 -1.75
C LYS A 72 -9.51 1.38 -1.30
N LEU A 73 -8.29 1.13 -1.75
CA LEU A 73 -7.53 -0.06 -1.36
C LEU A 73 -7.30 -0.07 0.15
N ALA A 74 -6.81 1.03 0.70
CA ALA A 74 -6.51 1.15 2.12
C ALA A 74 -7.76 1.00 2.98
N GLU A 75 -8.89 1.50 2.50
CA GLU A 75 -10.17 1.37 3.20
C GLU A 75 -10.80 -0.01 3.04
N GLY A 76 -10.19 -0.88 2.25
CA GLY A 76 -10.71 -2.21 2.00
C GLY A 76 -11.91 -2.25 1.06
N LYS A 77 -12.14 -1.17 0.32
CA LYS A 77 -13.26 -1.06 -0.61
C LYS A 77 -12.92 -1.50 -2.01
N LEU A 78 -11.69 -1.93 -2.23
CA LEU A 78 -11.20 -2.33 -3.53
C LEU A 78 -10.44 -3.65 -3.41
N ASN A 79 -10.84 -4.63 -4.19
CA ASN A 79 -10.12 -5.90 -4.25
C ASN A 79 -8.86 -5.70 -5.10
N PRO A 80 -7.65 -5.89 -4.53
CA PRO A 80 -6.42 -5.63 -5.27
C PRO A 80 -6.23 -6.54 -6.48
N VAL A 81 -6.67 -7.79 -6.41
CA VAL A 81 -6.55 -8.72 -7.55
C VAL A 81 -7.40 -8.23 -8.71
N LEU A 82 -8.65 -7.88 -8.42
CA LEU A 82 -9.56 -7.40 -9.45
C LEU A 82 -9.09 -6.06 -10.03
N ALA A 83 -8.57 -5.19 -9.17
CA ALA A 83 -8.04 -3.90 -9.60
C ALA A 83 -6.87 -4.07 -10.58
N CYS A 84 -6.01 -5.07 -10.33
CA CYS A 84 -4.92 -5.38 -11.25
C CYS A 84 -5.44 -5.91 -12.58
N LYS A 85 -6.44 -6.77 -12.54
CA LYS A 85 -7.03 -7.33 -13.78
C LYS A 85 -7.68 -6.27 -14.64
N THR A 86 -8.23 -5.23 -14.02
CA THR A 86 -8.93 -4.16 -14.76
C THR A 86 -8.01 -2.97 -15.07
N GLY A 87 -6.72 -3.07 -14.72
CA GLY A 87 -5.74 -2.04 -15.04
C GLY A 87 -5.77 -0.82 -14.11
N LYS A 88 -6.56 -0.86 -13.05
CA LYS A 88 -6.65 0.25 -12.09
C LYS A 88 -5.46 0.32 -11.15
N LEU A 89 -4.80 -0.81 -10.96
CA LEU A 89 -3.65 -0.96 -10.07
C LEU A 89 -2.59 -1.78 -10.78
N LYS A 90 -1.35 -1.33 -10.72
CA LYS A 90 -0.22 -2.12 -11.23
C LYS A 90 0.60 -2.61 -10.05
N VAL A 91 1.14 -3.81 -10.20
CA VAL A 91 1.98 -4.43 -9.18
C VAL A 91 3.26 -4.91 -9.83
N GLU A 92 4.40 -4.60 -9.22
CA GLU A 92 5.71 -5.07 -9.64
C GLU A 92 6.39 -5.77 -8.46
N GLY A 93 7.26 -6.72 -8.77
CA GLY A 93 8.00 -7.45 -7.76
C GLY A 93 7.41 -8.81 -7.47
N ASN A 94 7.47 -9.23 -6.23
CA ASN A 94 7.00 -10.54 -5.80
C ASN A 94 5.48 -10.54 -5.65
N LEU A 95 4.78 -11.22 -6.57
CA LEU A 95 3.33 -11.24 -6.57
C LEU A 95 2.73 -11.94 -5.35
N ASP A 96 3.38 -13.00 -4.87
CA ASP A 96 2.90 -13.69 -3.67
C ASP A 96 2.96 -12.78 -2.45
N LYS A 97 4.02 -12.00 -2.33
CA LYS A 97 4.15 -11.02 -1.26
C LYS A 97 3.16 -9.88 -1.43
N ALA A 98 2.93 -9.45 -2.68
CA ALA A 98 1.96 -8.39 -2.96
C ALA A 98 0.55 -8.76 -2.48
N LEU A 99 0.17 -10.03 -2.59
CA LEU A 99 -1.13 -10.48 -2.14
C LEU A 99 -1.32 -10.35 -0.63
N GLU A 100 -0.23 -10.28 0.11
CA GLU A 100 -0.29 -10.10 1.56
C GLU A 100 -0.89 -8.74 1.96
N ILE A 101 -0.97 -7.79 1.01
CA ILE A 101 -1.60 -6.50 1.29
C ILE A 101 -3.06 -6.67 1.71
N GLN A 102 -3.71 -7.75 1.28
CA GLN A 102 -5.09 -8.02 1.66
C GLN A 102 -5.25 -8.19 3.17
N LYS A 103 -4.20 -8.64 3.84
CA LYS A 103 -4.22 -8.85 5.29
C LYS A 103 -4.27 -7.54 6.07
N ILE A 104 -3.78 -6.45 5.49
CA ILE A 104 -3.73 -5.16 6.18
C ILE A 104 -4.75 -4.16 5.64
N THR A 105 -5.46 -4.50 4.57
CA THR A 105 -6.46 -3.63 3.97
C THR A 105 -7.86 -4.22 3.99
N SER A 106 -8.01 -5.44 4.48
CA SER A 106 -9.32 -6.10 4.54
C SER A 106 -10.26 -5.32 5.43
N VAL A 107 -11.46 -5.07 4.93
CA VAL A 107 -12.53 -4.54 5.74
C VAL A 107 -13.32 -5.70 6.32
N LYS A 108 -13.72 -5.48 7.49
CA LYS A 108 -14.55 -6.44 8.20
C LYS A 108 -16.01 -6.34 7.80
#